data_a58a72322c5e0721c9ece2ff3377f61f
#
_entry.id   a58a72322c5e0721c9ece2ff3377f61f
#
_cell.length_a   1.000
_cell.length_b   1.000
_cell.length_c   1.000
_cell.angle_alpha   90.00
_cell.angle_beta   90.00
_cell.angle_gamma   90.00
#
_symmetry.space_group_name_H-M   'P 1'
#
loop_
_entity.id
_entity.type
_entity.pdbx_description
1 polymer ?
#
loop_
_entity_poly.entity_id
_entity_poly.type
_entity_poly.pdbx_seq_one_letter_code
_entity_poly.pdbx_strand_id
1 'polypeptide(L)'
;MLDNKINSQDFINFCNETLDISGKIALAHFRDIRDLTIKVDESPVTLADKQIEQVIRREIEKKYPKHNIVGEEFEVLNNESEYTWYIDPIDGTRSFIAGKNDFGTLIGLVKNDEIIGGVIDCPALKERWISFEKNVTMVNGNIIQCRKIDKLENSVMATTSSHQFGMKKWRAYQSLEESVKVTTTGSDCYNYGLLASGYVDTVSYTHLTLPTIYSV
;
A
#
# COMPACT_ATOMS: atom_id res chain seq x y z
N MET A 1 -17.33 -5.41 -26.88
CA MET A 1 -16.54 -6.52 -26.30
C MET A 1 -16.68 -6.36 -24.81
N LEU A 2 -17.15 -7.41 -24.12
CA LEU A 2 -17.34 -7.41 -22.67
C LEU A 2 -15.98 -7.13 -21.99
N ASP A 3 -15.97 -6.28 -20.96
CA ASP A 3 -14.82 -6.16 -20.06
C ASP A 3 -14.51 -7.55 -19.52
N ASN A 4 -13.29 -8.03 -19.73
CA ASN A 4 -12.91 -9.36 -19.27
C ASN A 4 -13.00 -9.41 -17.75
N LYS A 5 -13.92 -10.20 -17.22
CA LYS A 5 -14.02 -10.41 -15.78
C LYS A 5 -12.68 -10.90 -15.25
N ILE A 6 -12.08 -10.14 -14.35
CA ILE A 6 -10.84 -10.53 -13.67
C ILE A 6 -11.20 -11.59 -12.63
N ASN A 7 -10.54 -12.74 -12.67
CA ASN A 7 -10.61 -13.73 -11.60
C ASN A 7 -9.41 -13.63 -10.66
N SER A 8 -9.45 -14.35 -9.56
CA SER A 8 -8.41 -14.33 -8.53
C SER A 8 -7.03 -14.67 -9.09
N GLN A 9 -6.92 -15.71 -9.90
CA GLN A 9 -5.62 -16.14 -10.45
C GLN A 9 -5.04 -15.11 -11.43
N ASP A 10 -5.90 -14.50 -12.26
CA ASP A 10 -5.49 -13.46 -13.21
C ASP A 10 -4.97 -12.22 -12.48
N PHE A 11 -5.66 -11.81 -11.38
CA PHE A 11 -5.23 -10.69 -10.54
C PHE A 11 -3.89 -10.98 -9.86
N ILE A 12 -3.77 -12.13 -9.20
CA ILE A 12 -2.55 -12.53 -8.49
C ILE A 12 -1.35 -12.59 -9.44
N ASN A 13 -1.52 -13.25 -10.59
CA ASN A 13 -0.45 -13.36 -11.59
C ASN A 13 -0.04 -11.99 -12.12
N PHE A 14 -1.02 -11.16 -12.47
CA PHE A 14 -0.77 -9.82 -12.97
C PHE A 14 0.00 -8.97 -11.94
N CYS A 15 -0.44 -8.96 -10.69
CA CYS A 15 0.23 -8.19 -9.63
C CYS A 15 1.65 -8.71 -9.39
N ASN A 16 1.86 -10.02 -9.35
CA ASN A 16 3.19 -10.58 -9.16
C ASN A 16 4.15 -10.18 -10.30
N GLU A 17 3.75 -10.36 -11.55
CA GLU A 17 4.57 -10.01 -12.71
C GLU A 17 4.90 -8.51 -12.74
N THR A 18 3.91 -7.67 -12.49
CA THR A 18 4.05 -6.20 -12.53
C THR A 18 4.92 -5.69 -11.37
N LEU A 19 4.70 -6.20 -10.16
CA LEU A 19 5.43 -5.77 -8.97
C LEU A 19 6.86 -6.33 -8.92
N ASP A 20 7.15 -7.42 -9.59
CA ASP A 20 8.52 -7.89 -9.78
C ASP A 20 9.34 -6.92 -10.64
N ILE A 21 8.70 -6.18 -11.55
CA ILE A 21 9.34 -5.14 -12.34
C ILE A 21 9.48 -3.85 -11.52
N SER A 22 8.39 -3.37 -10.93
CA SER A 22 8.38 -2.12 -10.15
C SER A 22 9.27 -2.21 -8.92
N GLY A 23 9.30 -3.34 -8.22
CA GLY A 23 10.17 -3.56 -7.07
C GLY A 23 11.67 -3.47 -7.39
N LYS A 24 12.09 -3.91 -8.59
CA LYS A 24 13.47 -3.71 -9.05
C LYS A 24 13.80 -2.24 -9.28
N ILE A 25 12.84 -1.45 -9.78
CA ILE A 25 13.00 -0.02 -9.96
C ILE A 25 13.12 0.65 -8.58
N ALA A 26 12.21 0.33 -7.65
CA ALA A 26 12.27 0.84 -6.29
C ALA A 26 13.62 0.58 -5.63
N LEU A 27 14.11 -0.67 -5.71
CA LEU A 27 15.39 -1.06 -5.12
C LEU A 27 16.60 -0.43 -5.80
N ALA A 28 16.54 -0.10 -7.09
CA ALA A 28 17.61 0.58 -7.82
C ALA A 28 17.79 2.03 -7.35
N HIS A 29 16.71 2.71 -6.93
CA HIS A 29 16.73 4.06 -6.37
C HIS A 29 16.92 4.09 -4.85
N PHE A 30 16.59 2.99 -4.17
CA PHE A 30 16.66 2.89 -2.71
C PHE A 30 18.09 2.99 -2.21
N ARG A 31 18.37 3.97 -1.33
CA ARG A 31 19.69 4.27 -0.78
C ARG A 31 20.74 4.68 -1.83
N ASP A 32 20.31 5.11 -3.00
CA ASP A 32 21.23 5.69 -3.97
C ASP A 32 21.51 7.15 -3.62
N ILE A 33 22.56 7.37 -2.82
CA ILE A 33 22.99 8.69 -2.35
C ILE A 33 23.51 9.60 -3.47
N ARG A 34 23.74 9.10 -4.67
CA ARG A 34 24.17 9.91 -5.83
C ARG A 34 23.04 10.83 -6.32
N ASP A 35 21.80 10.43 -6.12
CA ASP A 35 20.62 11.23 -6.45
C ASP A 35 20.21 12.23 -5.37
N LEU A 36 20.92 12.23 -4.22
CA LEU A 36 20.71 13.21 -3.15
C LEU A 36 21.31 14.61 -3.47
N THR A 37 21.85 14.84 -4.65
CA THR A 37 22.12 16.19 -5.13
C THR A 37 20.78 16.87 -5.41
N ILE A 38 20.29 17.52 -4.36
CA ILE A 38 19.08 18.33 -4.30
C ILE A 38 19.07 19.33 -5.47
N LYS A 39 18.42 18.97 -6.56
CA LYS A 39 17.85 19.97 -7.46
C LYS A 39 16.56 20.42 -6.81
N VAL A 40 16.38 21.72 -6.71
CA VAL A 40 15.35 22.40 -5.93
C VAL A 40 13.91 21.95 -6.22
N ASP A 41 13.65 21.20 -7.29
CA ASP A 41 12.32 20.87 -7.80
C ASP A 41 12.01 19.38 -8.01
N GLU A 42 12.98 18.46 -7.89
CA GLU A 42 12.70 17.02 -7.99
C GLU A 42 13.52 16.24 -6.95
N SER A 43 12.85 15.71 -5.94
CA SER A 43 13.49 14.78 -5.00
C SER A 43 13.80 13.43 -5.70
N PRO A 44 14.80 12.67 -5.28
CA PRO A 44 15.09 11.33 -5.79
C PRO A 44 13.88 10.39 -5.73
N VAL A 45 13.03 10.59 -4.72
CA VAL A 45 11.78 9.87 -4.54
C VAL A 45 10.84 10.12 -5.70
N THR A 46 10.62 11.40 -6.07
CA THR A 46 9.71 11.75 -7.17
C THR A 46 10.07 11.05 -8.48
N LEU A 47 11.34 10.81 -8.76
CA LEU A 47 11.77 10.10 -9.97
C LEU A 47 11.42 8.59 -9.88
N ALA A 48 11.67 7.97 -8.74
CA ALA A 48 11.33 6.57 -8.50
C ALA A 48 9.80 6.35 -8.58
N ASP A 49 9.03 7.22 -7.90
CA ASP A 49 7.56 7.20 -7.91
C ASP A 49 7.02 7.24 -9.33
N LYS A 50 7.45 8.20 -10.14
CA LYS A 50 7.03 8.34 -11.54
C LYS A 50 7.37 7.12 -12.39
N GLN A 51 8.59 6.58 -12.24
CA GLN A 51 9.00 5.41 -13.01
C GLN A 51 8.20 4.15 -12.62
N ILE A 52 7.94 3.97 -11.35
CA ILE A 52 7.14 2.85 -10.83
C ILE A 52 5.71 2.95 -11.34
N GLU A 53 5.06 4.11 -11.15
CA GLU A 53 3.69 4.30 -11.62
C GLU A 53 3.58 4.14 -13.13
N GLN A 54 4.52 4.70 -13.90
CA GLN A 54 4.53 4.56 -15.35
C GLN A 54 4.59 3.10 -15.80
N VAL A 55 5.42 2.28 -15.14
CA VAL A 55 5.51 0.84 -15.46
C VAL A 55 4.22 0.13 -15.12
N ILE A 56 3.65 0.37 -13.94
CA ILE A 56 2.38 -0.27 -13.53
C ILE A 56 1.25 0.11 -14.49
N ARG A 57 1.11 1.39 -14.84
CA ARG A 57 0.14 1.88 -15.83
C ARG A 57 0.28 1.17 -17.17
N ARG A 58 1.49 1.11 -17.69
CA ARG A 58 1.78 0.44 -18.96
C ARG A 58 1.36 -1.03 -18.97
N GLU A 59 1.63 -1.77 -17.90
CA GLU A 59 1.22 -3.18 -17.80
C GLU A 59 -0.30 -3.33 -17.65
N ILE A 60 -0.97 -2.40 -16.93
CA ILE A 60 -2.44 -2.34 -16.86
C ILE A 60 -3.02 -2.06 -18.25
N GLU A 61 -2.57 -1.03 -18.94
CA GLU A 61 -3.08 -0.66 -20.27
C GLU A 61 -2.86 -1.78 -21.30
N LYS A 62 -1.76 -2.49 -21.21
CA LYS A 62 -1.45 -3.63 -22.09
C LYS A 62 -2.41 -4.80 -21.87
N LYS A 63 -2.75 -5.13 -20.62
CA LYS A 63 -3.56 -6.31 -20.28
C LYS A 63 -5.04 -5.96 -20.18
N TYR A 64 -5.35 -4.75 -19.70
CA TYR A 64 -6.70 -4.26 -19.44
C TYR A 64 -6.92 -2.86 -20.03
N PRO A 65 -6.86 -2.69 -21.36
CA PRO A 65 -6.79 -1.39 -22.04
C PRO A 65 -8.03 -0.51 -21.86
N LYS A 66 -9.10 -1.05 -21.29
CA LYS A 66 -10.34 -0.31 -21.06
C LYS A 66 -10.54 0.09 -19.60
N HIS A 67 -9.68 -0.37 -18.68
CA HIS A 67 -9.85 -0.05 -17.28
C HIS A 67 -9.45 1.40 -16.98
N ASN A 68 -10.04 1.94 -15.93
CA ASN A 68 -9.65 3.23 -15.38
C ASN A 68 -8.38 3.06 -14.53
N ILE A 69 -7.55 4.11 -14.46
CA ILE A 69 -6.35 4.14 -13.62
C ILE A 69 -6.29 5.46 -12.87
N VAL A 70 -6.15 5.39 -11.56
CA VAL A 70 -5.92 6.49 -10.65
C VAL A 70 -4.60 6.25 -9.95
N GLY A 71 -3.65 7.17 -10.07
CA GLY A 71 -2.37 7.13 -9.40
C GLY A 71 -2.05 8.47 -8.76
N GLU A 72 -0.90 8.58 -8.11
CA GLU A 72 -0.45 9.80 -7.45
C GLU A 72 0.31 10.74 -8.40
N GLU A 73 1.08 10.19 -9.35
CA GLU A 73 2.06 10.94 -10.13
C GLU A 73 1.54 11.40 -11.49
N PHE A 74 0.52 10.76 -12.02
CA PHE A 74 -0.04 11.06 -13.33
C PHE A 74 -1.56 11.27 -13.28
N GLU A 75 -2.06 11.99 -14.28
CA GLU A 75 -3.50 12.25 -14.41
C GLU A 75 -4.32 10.96 -14.48
N VAL A 76 -5.56 11.05 -14.03
CA VAL A 76 -6.51 9.95 -14.05
C VAL A 76 -6.79 9.53 -15.50
N LEU A 77 -6.63 8.24 -15.82
CA LEU A 77 -7.12 7.64 -17.04
C LEU A 77 -8.56 7.15 -16.81
N ASN A 78 -9.52 7.81 -17.41
CA ASN A 78 -10.93 7.44 -17.29
C ASN A 78 -11.46 6.92 -18.64
N ASN A 79 -11.72 5.62 -18.70
CA ASN A 79 -12.26 4.90 -19.86
C ASN A 79 -13.74 4.50 -19.65
N GLU A 80 -14.42 5.10 -18.66
CA GLU A 80 -15.81 4.76 -18.30
C GLU A 80 -16.00 3.26 -18.00
N SER A 81 -14.97 2.61 -17.44
CA SER A 81 -14.98 1.20 -17.09
C SER A 81 -15.62 0.96 -15.70
N GLU A 82 -16.20 -0.21 -15.53
CA GLU A 82 -16.60 -0.69 -14.18
C GLU A 82 -15.40 -1.00 -13.29
N TYR A 83 -14.19 -1.15 -13.84
CA TYR A 83 -12.96 -1.44 -13.12
C TYR A 83 -12.06 -0.22 -13.04
N THR A 84 -11.57 0.07 -11.83
CA THR A 84 -10.59 1.13 -11.56
C THR A 84 -9.41 0.58 -10.78
N TRP A 85 -8.21 0.78 -11.31
CA TRP A 85 -6.95 0.50 -10.62
C TRP A 85 -6.50 1.74 -9.86
N TYR A 86 -6.15 1.58 -8.60
CA TYR A 86 -5.54 2.60 -7.77
C TYR A 86 -4.09 2.23 -7.52
N ILE A 87 -3.18 3.20 -7.66
CA ILE A 87 -1.74 2.97 -7.57
C ILE A 87 -1.14 4.01 -6.62
N ASP A 88 -0.38 3.52 -5.62
CA ASP A 88 0.55 4.32 -4.84
C ASP A 88 1.95 3.71 -5.06
N PRO A 89 2.83 4.41 -5.79
CA PRO A 89 4.12 3.84 -6.21
C PRO A 89 5.08 3.60 -5.04
N ILE A 90 5.17 4.56 -4.09
CA ILE A 90 6.02 4.42 -2.89
C ILE A 90 5.29 4.97 -1.66
N ASP A 91 4.42 4.15 -1.06
CA ASP A 91 3.93 4.44 0.28
C ASP A 91 5.05 4.29 1.31
N GLY A 92 5.06 5.19 2.29
CA GLY A 92 6.17 5.29 3.21
C GLY A 92 7.37 6.06 2.63
N THR A 93 7.11 7.11 1.86
CA THR A 93 8.10 8.01 1.27
C THR A 93 9.17 8.46 2.28
N ARG A 94 8.79 8.76 3.53
CA ARG A 94 9.74 9.13 4.60
C ARG A 94 10.68 7.99 4.95
N SER A 95 10.19 6.77 5.00
CA SER A 95 10.98 5.56 5.20
C SER A 95 11.95 5.34 4.05
N PHE A 96 11.49 5.48 2.82
CA PHE A 96 12.31 5.38 1.62
C PHE A 96 13.48 6.38 1.63
N ILE A 97 13.20 7.67 1.87
CA ILE A 97 14.23 8.73 1.98
C ILE A 97 15.21 8.45 3.12
N ALA A 98 14.70 7.99 4.26
CA ALA A 98 15.54 7.67 5.44
C ALA A 98 16.34 6.36 5.28
N GLY A 99 16.18 5.64 4.17
CA GLY A 99 16.82 4.35 3.93
C GLY A 99 16.30 3.22 4.80
N LYS A 100 15.07 3.32 5.32
CA LYS A 100 14.38 2.24 6.02
C LYS A 100 13.69 1.31 5.03
N ASN A 101 13.61 0.03 5.36
CA ASN A 101 13.13 -1.01 4.47
C ASN A 101 11.59 -1.15 4.42
N ASP A 102 10.85 -0.40 5.22
CA ASP A 102 9.43 -0.55 5.48
C ASP A 102 8.54 0.35 4.59
N PHE A 103 9.01 0.67 3.39
CA PHE A 103 8.24 1.27 2.31
C PHE A 103 7.66 0.20 1.39
N GLY A 104 6.62 0.57 0.64
CA GLY A 104 5.99 -0.37 -0.31
C GLY A 104 5.27 0.29 -1.47
N THR A 105 4.90 -0.51 -2.47
CA THR A 105 4.01 -0.16 -3.55
C THR A 105 2.62 -0.71 -3.26
N LEU A 106 1.59 0.12 -3.43
CA LEU A 106 0.19 -0.29 -3.24
C LEU A 106 -0.52 -0.36 -4.58
N ILE A 107 -1.30 -1.43 -4.77
CA ILE A 107 -2.25 -1.56 -5.88
C ILE A 107 -3.60 -1.94 -5.30
N GLY A 108 -4.63 -1.16 -5.63
CA GLY A 108 -6.03 -1.48 -5.35
C GLY A 108 -6.80 -1.73 -6.65
N LEU A 109 -7.71 -2.67 -6.65
CA LEU A 109 -8.66 -2.89 -7.74
C LEU A 109 -10.08 -2.76 -7.21
N VAL A 110 -10.81 -1.83 -7.80
CA VAL A 110 -12.22 -1.53 -7.50
C VAL A 110 -13.08 -1.91 -8.69
N LYS A 111 -14.25 -2.47 -8.43
CA LYS A 111 -15.29 -2.73 -9.42
C LYS A 111 -16.60 -2.15 -8.93
N ASN A 112 -17.22 -1.24 -9.70
CA ASN A 112 -18.50 -0.61 -9.36
C ASN A 112 -18.50 -0.09 -7.89
N ASP A 113 -17.46 0.66 -7.53
CA ASP A 113 -17.23 1.22 -6.19
C ASP A 113 -16.99 0.20 -5.05
N GLU A 114 -16.90 -1.10 -5.37
CA GLU A 114 -16.50 -2.13 -4.41
C GLU A 114 -15.03 -2.53 -4.60
N ILE A 115 -14.25 -2.53 -3.50
CA ILE A 115 -12.88 -3.05 -3.52
C ILE A 115 -12.93 -4.56 -3.68
N ILE A 116 -12.32 -5.07 -4.76
CA ILE A 116 -12.27 -6.49 -5.07
C ILE A 116 -10.86 -7.08 -4.99
N GLY A 117 -9.82 -6.26 -4.98
CA GLY A 117 -8.44 -6.72 -4.85
C GLY A 117 -7.53 -5.68 -4.27
N GLY A 118 -6.49 -6.11 -3.57
CA GLY A 118 -5.48 -5.23 -3.02
C GLY A 118 -4.13 -5.91 -2.85
N VAL A 119 -3.07 -5.13 -3.00
CA VAL A 119 -1.69 -5.60 -2.82
C VAL A 119 -0.90 -4.58 -2.04
N ILE A 120 -0.06 -5.06 -1.13
CA ILE A 120 1.04 -4.34 -0.50
C ILE A 120 2.33 -5.07 -0.89
N ASP A 121 3.23 -4.43 -1.59
CA ASP A 121 4.54 -5.00 -1.96
C ASP A 121 5.67 -4.22 -1.29
N CYS A 122 6.38 -4.85 -0.37
CA CYS A 122 7.54 -4.29 0.32
C CYS A 122 8.83 -4.93 -0.23
N PRO A 123 9.38 -4.45 -1.34
CA PRO A 123 10.46 -5.14 -2.07
C PRO A 123 11.75 -5.25 -1.27
N ALA A 124 12.06 -4.29 -0.41
CA ALA A 124 13.24 -4.31 0.45
C ALA A 124 13.17 -5.36 1.57
N LEU A 125 11.95 -5.77 1.95
CA LEU A 125 11.69 -6.83 2.92
C LEU A 125 11.39 -8.17 2.25
N LYS A 126 11.16 -8.17 0.93
CA LYS A 126 10.71 -9.33 0.15
C LYS A 126 9.40 -9.91 0.68
N GLU A 127 8.50 -9.05 1.06
CA GLU A 127 7.17 -9.41 1.56
C GLU A 127 6.10 -8.75 0.69
N ARG A 128 5.17 -9.58 0.21
CA ARG A 128 4.06 -9.16 -0.63
C ARG A 128 2.77 -9.75 -0.12
N TRP A 129 1.87 -8.88 0.30
CA TRP A 129 0.50 -9.23 0.69
C TRP A 129 -0.42 -9.05 -0.50
N ILE A 130 -1.23 -10.06 -0.80
CA ILE A 130 -2.23 -10.02 -1.86
C ILE A 130 -3.55 -10.52 -1.31
N SER A 131 -4.62 -9.77 -1.57
CA SER A 131 -6.00 -10.19 -1.31
C SER A 131 -6.85 -9.99 -2.56
N PHE A 132 -7.76 -10.91 -2.83
CA PHE A 132 -8.75 -10.80 -3.90
C PHE A 132 -10.06 -11.43 -3.48
N GLU A 133 -11.19 -10.71 -3.73
CA GLU A 133 -12.51 -11.08 -3.25
C GLU A 133 -12.52 -11.47 -1.76
N LYS A 134 -13.23 -10.90 -0.95
CA LYS A 134 -13.42 -10.84 0.53
C LYS A 134 -12.88 -11.97 1.44
N ASN A 135 -12.17 -13.00 0.97
CA ASN A 135 -12.01 -14.20 1.78
C ASN A 135 -10.59 -14.75 2.00
N VAL A 136 -9.62 -14.36 1.22
CA VAL A 136 -8.26 -14.93 1.38
C VAL A 136 -7.21 -13.85 1.21
N THR A 137 -6.43 -13.63 2.24
CA THR A 137 -5.20 -12.83 2.18
C THR A 137 -4.00 -13.75 2.27
N MET A 138 -3.01 -13.50 1.44
CA MET A 138 -1.77 -14.25 1.40
C MET A 138 -0.57 -13.31 1.58
N VAL A 139 0.47 -13.80 2.22
CA VAL A 139 1.81 -13.19 2.18
C VAL A 139 2.76 -14.18 1.52
N ASN A 140 3.42 -13.73 0.44
CA ASN A 140 4.34 -14.58 -0.34
C ASN A 140 3.72 -15.96 -0.70
N GLY A 141 2.44 -15.97 -1.07
CA GLY A 141 1.70 -17.17 -1.45
C GLY A 141 1.17 -18.03 -0.28
N ASN A 142 1.48 -17.68 0.97
CA ASN A 142 0.98 -18.39 2.15
C ASN A 142 -0.26 -17.68 2.72
N ILE A 143 -1.35 -18.42 2.93
CA ILE A 143 -2.58 -17.89 3.52
C ILE A 143 -2.30 -17.43 4.95
N ILE A 144 -2.77 -16.24 5.28
CA ILE A 144 -2.64 -15.62 6.60
C ILE A 144 -4.01 -15.23 7.15
N GLN A 145 -4.04 -14.94 8.45
CA GLN A 145 -5.23 -14.46 9.15
C GLN A 145 -4.84 -13.47 10.23
N CYS A 146 -5.69 -12.47 10.45
CA CYS A 146 -5.58 -11.60 11.61
C CYS A 146 -5.70 -12.42 12.91
N ARG A 147 -4.96 -12.01 13.92
CA ARG A 147 -5.08 -12.59 15.26
C ARG A 147 -6.43 -12.18 15.88
N LYS A 148 -7.07 -13.10 16.55
CA LYS A 148 -8.27 -12.81 17.36
C LYS A 148 -7.83 -12.40 18.75
N ILE A 149 -8.27 -11.23 19.19
CA ILE A 149 -8.09 -10.74 20.57
C ILE A 149 -9.44 -10.36 21.14
N ASP A 150 -9.65 -10.66 22.42
CA ASP A 150 -10.93 -10.38 23.09
C ASP A 150 -10.90 -9.04 23.84
N LYS A 151 -9.71 -8.52 24.13
CA LYS A 151 -9.55 -7.30 24.93
C LYS A 151 -8.45 -6.42 24.39
N LEU A 152 -8.70 -5.12 24.36
CA LEU A 152 -7.77 -4.11 23.90
C LEU A 152 -6.46 -4.09 24.69
N GLU A 153 -6.53 -4.35 26.00
CA GLU A 153 -5.37 -4.44 26.90
C GLU A 153 -4.36 -5.55 26.52
N ASN A 154 -4.73 -6.48 25.64
CA ASN A 154 -3.87 -7.53 25.12
C ASN A 154 -3.34 -7.23 23.72
N SER A 155 -3.76 -6.10 23.13
CA SER A 155 -3.45 -5.78 21.73
C SER A 155 -2.07 -5.14 21.54
N VAL A 156 -1.53 -5.36 20.37
CA VAL A 156 -0.40 -4.63 19.81
C VAL A 156 -0.95 -3.60 18.82
N MET A 157 -0.71 -2.32 19.08
CA MET A 157 -1.08 -1.21 18.21
C MET A 157 0.14 -0.72 17.43
N ALA A 158 -0.06 -0.43 16.16
CA ALA A 158 0.91 0.27 15.32
C ALA A 158 0.37 1.64 14.88
N THR A 159 1.25 2.60 14.74
CA THR A 159 0.96 3.90 14.14
C THR A 159 2.19 4.43 13.43
N THR A 160 2.01 5.15 12.32
CA THR A 160 3.12 5.76 11.62
C THR A 160 3.84 6.81 12.48
N SER A 161 3.07 7.68 13.13
CA SER A 161 3.59 8.69 14.04
C SER A 161 2.49 9.22 14.94
N SER A 162 2.80 9.40 16.23
CA SER A 162 1.89 10.05 17.16
C SER A 162 1.62 11.52 16.82
N HIS A 163 2.57 12.19 16.16
CA HIS A 163 2.44 13.60 15.77
C HIS A 163 1.37 13.86 14.70
N GLN A 164 0.94 12.84 13.97
CA GLN A 164 -0.11 12.99 12.94
C GLN A 164 -1.48 13.35 13.50
N PHE A 165 -1.73 13.10 14.78
CA PHE A 165 -3.08 13.28 15.37
C PHE A 165 -3.44 14.74 15.67
N GLY A 166 -2.48 15.64 15.71
CA GLY A 166 -2.71 17.04 16.04
C GLY A 166 -3.37 17.22 17.42
N MET A 167 -3.55 18.45 17.86
CA MET A 167 -4.06 18.72 19.22
C MET A 167 -5.48 18.20 19.49
N LYS A 168 -6.35 18.20 18.47
CA LYS A 168 -7.76 17.79 18.64
C LYS A 168 -7.92 16.27 18.85
N LYS A 169 -7.11 15.46 18.19
CA LYS A 169 -7.18 13.99 18.26
C LYS A 169 -6.16 13.40 19.25
N TRP A 170 -5.24 14.22 19.75
CA TRP A 170 -4.16 13.78 20.63
C TRP A 170 -4.64 13.05 21.88
N ARG A 171 -5.66 13.59 22.56
CA ARG A 171 -6.21 12.96 23.77
C ARG A 171 -6.82 11.59 23.48
N ALA A 172 -7.52 11.46 22.35
CA ALA A 172 -8.11 10.19 21.95
C ALA A 172 -7.01 9.15 21.64
N TYR A 173 -5.96 9.59 20.94
CA TYR A 173 -4.79 8.76 20.68
C TYR A 173 -4.12 8.30 21.99
N GLN A 174 -3.86 9.22 22.94
CA GLN A 174 -3.25 8.87 24.22
C GLN A 174 -4.10 7.84 25.00
N SER A 175 -5.42 8.06 25.08
CA SER A 175 -6.30 7.09 25.74
C SER A 175 -6.28 5.72 25.08
N LEU A 176 -6.16 5.67 23.76
CA LEU A 176 -6.02 4.40 23.04
C LEU A 176 -4.65 3.76 23.32
N GLU A 177 -3.58 4.53 23.28
CA GLU A 177 -2.22 4.07 23.56
C GLU A 177 -2.07 3.50 24.97
N GLU A 178 -2.68 4.16 25.98
CA GLU A 178 -2.71 3.68 27.37
C GLU A 178 -3.58 2.43 27.56
N SER A 179 -4.49 2.14 26.63
CA SER A 179 -5.41 1.01 26.71
C SER A 179 -4.85 -0.28 26.07
N VAL A 180 -3.77 -0.19 25.29
CA VAL A 180 -3.17 -1.33 24.61
C VAL A 180 -1.94 -1.85 25.34
N LYS A 181 -1.56 -3.11 25.05
CA LYS A 181 -0.40 -3.74 25.69
C LYS A 181 0.93 -3.19 25.20
N VAL A 182 1.02 -2.91 23.89
CA VAL A 182 2.24 -2.42 23.22
C VAL A 182 1.84 -1.48 22.11
N THR A 183 2.54 -0.36 22.02
CA THR A 183 2.47 0.54 20.84
C THR A 183 3.80 0.54 20.12
N THR A 184 3.76 0.40 18.79
CA THR A 184 4.92 0.61 17.90
C THR A 184 4.68 1.81 17.01
N THR A 185 5.76 2.52 16.68
CA THR A 185 5.72 3.72 15.81
C THR A 185 6.64 3.55 14.62
N GLY A 186 6.29 4.17 13.53
CA GLY A 186 6.96 4.04 12.24
C GLY A 186 6.16 3.18 11.29
N SER A 187 6.71 2.99 10.11
CA SER A 187 6.09 2.27 9.00
C SER A 187 4.77 2.91 8.54
N ASP A 188 4.37 2.63 7.34
CA ASP A 188 3.13 3.11 6.72
C ASP A 188 2.33 1.88 6.26
N CYS A 189 2.31 1.53 4.99
CA CYS A 189 1.61 0.34 4.49
C CYS A 189 2.05 -0.98 5.15
N TYR A 190 3.29 -1.07 5.57
CA TYR A 190 3.82 -2.26 6.23
C TYR A 190 3.04 -2.63 7.50
N ASN A 191 2.56 -1.63 8.27
CA ASN A 191 1.71 -1.86 9.44
C ASN A 191 0.43 -2.61 9.09
N TYR A 192 -0.15 -2.36 7.91
CA TYR A 192 -1.35 -3.07 7.44
C TYR A 192 -1.03 -4.51 7.02
N GLY A 193 0.14 -4.75 6.43
CA GLY A 193 0.64 -6.09 6.17
C GLY A 193 0.82 -6.91 7.46
N LEU A 194 1.38 -6.27 8.50
CA LEU A 194 1.53 -6.88 9.83
C LEU A 194 0.17 -7.14 10.51
N LEU A 195 -0.81 -6.23 10.34
CA LEU A 195 -2.18 -6.42 10.82
C LEU A 195 -2.82 -7.65 10.15
N ALA A 196 -2.74 -7.74 8.85
CA ALA A 196 -3.27 -8.88 8.09
C ALA A 196 -2.60 -10.21 8.49
N SER A 197 -1.32 -10.15 8.87
CA SER A 197 -0.54 -11.32 9.32
C SER A 197 -0.75 -11.69 10.79
N GLY A 198 -1.50 -10.89 11.56
CA GLY A 198 -1.79 -11.13 12.97
C GLY A 198 -0.64 -10.80 13.93
N TYR A 199 0.36 -10.04 13.50
CA TYR A 199 1.42 -9.53 14.37
C TYR A 199 1.01 -8.24 15.10
N VAL A 200 0.17 -7.45 14.46
CA VAL A 200 -0.44 -6.22 14.95
C VAL A 200 -1.95 -6.44 15.00
N ASP A 201 -2.63 -5.87 15.99
CA ASP A 201 -4.07 -6.03 16.19
C ASP A 201 -4.86 -4.78 15.83
N THR A 202 -4.20 -3.64 15.86
CA THR A 202 -4.82 -2.34 15.58
C THR A 202 -3.80 -1.42 14.89
N VAL A 203 -4.23 -0.75 13.85
CA VAL A 203 -3.47 0.34 13.23
C VAL A 203 -4.23 1.64 13.48
N SER A 204 -3.57 2.59 14.14
CA SER A 204 -4.13 3.92 14.37
C SER A 204 -3.54 4.91 13.37
N TYR A 205 -4.42 5.54 12.57
CA TYR A 205 -4.06 6.44 11.48
C TYR A 205 -5.03 7.61 11.38
N THR A 206 -4.61 8.76 10.84
CA THR A 206 -5.49 9.94 10.78
C THR A 206 -6.31 10.04 9.52
N HIS A 207 -5.75 9.61 8.41
CA HIS A 207 -6.40 9.52 7.10
C HIS A 207 -5.55 8.64 6.21
N LEU A 208 -6.19 8.02 5.27
CA LEU A 208 -5.55 7.31 4.19
C LEU A 208 -5.56 8.25 2.98
N THR A 209 -4.42 8.43 2.35
CA THR A 209 -4.21 9.47 1.33
C THR A 209 -4.80 9.13 -0.04
N LEU A 210 -5.07 7.87 -0.31
CA LEU A 210 -5.80 7.46 -1.50
C LEU A 210 -7.29 7.36 -1.20
N PRO A 211 -8.19 7.67 -2.15
CA PRO A 211 -9.63 7.46 -1.99
C PRO A 211 -10.00 5.97 -1.88
N THR A 212 -9.02 5.13 -1.68
CA THR A 212 -9.07 3.68 -1.67
C THR A 212 -9.67 3.08 -0.42
N ILE A 213 -10.08 3.87 0.56
CA ILE A 213 -10.37 3.23 1.81
C ILE A 213 -11.70 3.66 2.35
N TYR A 214 -12.65 2.87 1.97
CA TYR A 214 -13.76 2.59 2.84
C TYR A 214 -13.29 1.52 3.82
N SER A 215 -13.24 1.93 5.08
CA SER A 215 -12.93 1.09 6.23
C SER A 215 -13.64 -0.25 6.16
N VAL A 216 -12.88 -1.32 6.31
CA VAL A 216 -13.39 -2.59 6.77
C VAL A 216 -13.75 -2.47 8.23
#